data_5ee40fe41ad06cf8cdf3bd1d4a88ba28
#
_entry.id   5ee40fe41ad06cf8cdf3bd1d4a88ba28
#
_cell.length_a   1.000
_cell.length_b   1.000
_cell.length_c   1.000
_cell.angle_alpha   90.00
_cell.angle_beta   90.00
_cell.angle_gamma   90.00
#
_symmetry.space_group_name_H-M   'P 1'
#
loop_
_entity.id
_entity.type
_entity.pdbx_description
1 polymer ?
#
loop_
_entity_poly.entity_id
_entity_poly.type
_entity_poly.pdbx_seq_one_letter_code
_entity_poly.pdbx_strand_id
1 'polypeptide(L)'
;TLGNDEGAIIVLELGIRDNALSHVARIIEAENTSILSTTVHQIPDSSKLEMTIKVNKTNISSVVASLWRNDYVVKATFRDGGAQSDIQDRYDLLMNYLDL
;
A
#
# COMPACT_ATOMS: atom_id res chain seq x y z
N THR A 1 -3.22 -15.46 16.69
CA THR A 1 -2.33 -16.44 16.08
C THR A 1 -1.40 -15.75 15.11
N LEU A 2 -0.20 -16.24 15.07
CA LEU A 2 0.79 -15.71 14.14
C LEU A 2 0.30 -15.90 12.71
N GLY A 3 0.38 -14.85 11.91
CA GLY A 3 0.00 -14.91 10.52
C GLY A 3 -1.46 -14.66 10.25
N ASN A 4 -2.25 -14.50 11.30
CA ASN A 4 -3.67 -14.21 11.13
C ASN A 4 -4.01 -12.74 11.28
N ASP A 5 -3.00 -11.91 11.37
CA ASP A 5 -3.22 -10.47 11.45
C ASP A 5 -3.69 -9.97 10.10
N GLU A 6 -4.97 -9.76 10.01
CA GLU A 6 -5.52 -9.24 8.79
C GLU A 6 -5.11 -7.80 8.59
N GLY A 7 -4.86 -7.45 7.35
CA GLY A 7 -4.45 -6.12 7.03
C GLY A 7 -4.75 -5.79 5.58
N ALA A 8 -4.13 -4.73 5.12
CA ALA A 8 -4.27 -4.29 3.74
C ALA A 8 -2.92 -3.80 3.23
N ILE A 9 -2.80 -3.78 1.92
CA ILE A 9 -1.65 -3.24 1.23
C ILE A 9 -2.13 -2.05 0.41
N ILE A 10 -1.42 -0.94 0.54
CA ILE A 10 -1.72 0.29 -0.19
C ILE A 10 -0.52 0.60 -1.07
N VAL A 11 -0.78 0.81 -2.35
CA VAL A 11 0.27 1.15 -3.31
C VAL A 11 0.06 2.59 -3.74
N LEU A 12 1.05 3.43 -3.49
CA LEU A 12 1.03 4.84 -3.86
C LEU A 12 2.01 5.10 -4.99
N GLU A 13 1.66 6.05 -5.84
CA GLU A 13 2.58 6.61 -6.82
C GLU A 13 2.84 8.04 -6.43
N LEU A 14 4.10 8.41 -6.28
CA LEU A 14 4.44 9.77 -5.86
C LEU A 14 5.68 10.28 -6.55
N GLY A 15 5.77 11.60 -6.63
CA GLY A 15 6.98 12.24 -7.14
C GLY A 15 8.08 12.16 -6.10
N ILE A 16 9.31 12.35 -6.55
CA ILE A 16 10.46 12.41 -5.66
C ILE A 16 10.39 13.73 -4.91
N ARG A 17 10.32 13.65 -3.58
CA ARG A 17 10.34 14.83 -2.72
C ARG A 17 10.78 14.45 -1.34
N ASP A 18 11.27 15.43 -0.62
CA ASP A 18 11.74 15.22 0.74
C ASP A 18 10.59 14.88 1.67
N ASN A 19 10.84 14.00 2.61
CA ASN A 19 9.92 13.68 3.70
C ASN A 19 8.60 13.04 3.27
N ALA A 20 8.54 12.49 2.06
CA ALA A 20 7.30 11.85 1.59
C ALA A 20 6.91 10.69 2.50
N LEU A 21 7.87 9.84 2.88
CA LEU A 21 7.57 8.71 3.75
C LEU A 21 7.07 9.17 5.11
N SER A 22 7.70 10.17 5.69
CA SER A 22 7.30 10.72 6.98
C SER A 22 5.88 11.30 6.92
N HIS A 23 5.57 12.01 5.86
CA HIS A 23 4.25 12.62 5.68
C HIS A 23 3.17 11.54 5.52
N VAL A 24 3.44 10.55 4.67
CA VAL A 24 2.50 9.45 4.46
C VAL A 24 2.27 8.69 5.77
N ALA A 25 3.34 8.43 6.52
CA ALA A 25 3.22 7.72 7.80
C ALA A 25 2.32 8.49 8.77
N ARG A 26 2.47 9.80 8.84
CA ARG A 26 1.63 10.62 9.72
C ARG A 26 0.16 10.55 9.32
N ILE A 27 -0.11 10.61 8.02
CA ILE A 27 -1.49 10.52 7.53
C ILE A 27 -2.11 9.18 7.93
N ILE A 28 -1.39 8.10 7.72
CA ILE A 28 -1.90 6.76 8.01
C ILE A 28 -2.11 6.58 9.51
N GLU A 29 -1.13 6.98 10.30
CA GLU A 29 -1.21 6.80 11.74
C GLU A 29 -2.27 7.69 12.38
N ALA A 30 -2.56 8.82 11.77
CA ALA A 30 -3.63 9.69 12.24
C ALA A 30 -5.01 9.03 12.09
N GLU A 31 -5.12 8.04 11.23
CA GLU A 31 -6.35 7.27 11.05
C GLU A 31 -6.38 6.02 11.93
N ASN A 32 -5.62 6.05 13.01
CA ASN A 32 -5.59 4.96 13.98
C ASN A 32 -5.18 3.64 13.33
N THR A 33 -4.22 3.71 12.42
CA THR A 33 -3.76 2.58 11.64
C THR A 33 -2.25 2.48 11.78
N SER A 34 -1.74 1.28 11.99
CA SER A 34 -0.31 1.05 12.15
C SER A 34 0.28 0.53 10.84
N ILE A 35 1.47 1.04 10.52
CA ILE A 35 2.22 0.58 9.37
C ILE A 35 3.06 -0.62 9.79
N LEU A 36 2.94 -1.72 9.07
CA LEU A 36 3.68 -2.95 9.34
C LEU A 36 4.94 -3.04 8.50
N SER A 37 4.89 -2.56 7.26
CA SER A 37 6.07 -2.54 6.41
C SER A 37 5.88 -1.51 5.31
N THR A 38 6.99 -1.04 4.77
CA THR A 38 6.99 -0.09 3.67
C THR A 38 8.17 -0.40 2.77
N THR A 39 7.91 -0.42 1.47
CA THR A 39 8.97 -0.49 0.47
C THR A 39 8.78 0.63 -0.53
N VAL A 40 9.88 1.18 -1.00
CA VAL A 40 9.88 2.27 -1.97
C VAL A 40 10.83 1.90 -3.09
N HIS A 41 10.39 2.08 -4.32
CA HIS A 41 11.29 1.89 -5.45
C HIS A 41 10.93 2.88 -6.55
N GLN A 42 11.91 3.17 -7.39
CA GLN A 42 11.72 4.08 -8.50
C GLN A 42 11.07 3.31 -9.66
N ILE A 43 10.04 3.93 -10.25
CA ILE A 43 9.40 3.34 -11.42
C ILE A 43 10.35 3.51 -12.60
N PRO A 44 10.67 2.43 -13.35
CA PRO A 44 11.60 2.52 -14.47
C PRO A 44 11.17 3.55 -15.51
N ASP A 45 12.14 4.29 -16.01
CA ASP A 45 11.94 5.31 -17.04
C ASP A 45 10.98 6.40 -16.62
N SER A 46 10.94 6.70 -15.33
CA SER A 46 10.03 7.69 -14.78
C SER A 46 10.71 8.45 -13.66
N SER A 47 10.21 9.66 -13.39
CA SER A 47 10.63 10.41 -12.21
C SER A 47 9.79 10.06 -10.99
N LYS A 48 8.94 9.05 -11.10
CA LYS A 48 8.02 8.68 -10.03
C LYS A 48 8.55 7.54 -9.19
N LEU A 49 8.09 7.52 -7.95
CA LEU A 49 8.35 6.44 -7.02
C LEU A 49 7.06 5.66 -6.78
N GLU A 50 7.21 4.40 -6.47
CA GLU A 50 6.11 3.58 -6.01
C GLU A 50 6.38 3.17 -4.58
N MET A 51 5.42 3.45 -3.70
CA MET A 51 5.51 3.11 -2.29
C MET A 51 4.44 2.09 -1.96
N THR A 52 4.87 0.95 -1.45
CA THR A 52 3.95 -0.13 -1.07
C THR A 52 3.95 -0.23 0.45
N ILE A 53 2.78 -0.07 1.04
CA ILE A 53 2.62 0.03 2.49
C ILE A 53 1.67 -1.06 2.95
N LYS A 54 2.13 -1.86 3.91
CA LYS A 54 1.28 -2.83 4.56
C LYS A 54 0.82 -2.25 5.90
N VAL A 55 -0.48 -2.32 6.14
CA VAL A 55 -1.09 -1.78 7.37
C VAL A 55 -1.87 -2.86 8.10
N ASN A 56 -2.18 -2.59 9.37
CA ASN A 56 -2.80 -3.58 10.25
C ASN A 56 -4.32 -3.55 10.25
N LYS A 57 -4.94 -2.89 9.28
CA LYS A 57 -6.39 -2.81 9.17
C LYS A 57 -6.85 -3.26 7.81
N THR A 58 -8.02 -3.89 7.76
CA THR A 58 -8.63 -4.28 6.49
C THR A 58 -9.51 -3.18 5.94
N ASN A 59 -10.20 -2.45 6.79
CA ASN A 59 -11.01 -1.32 6.34
C ASN A 59 -10.15 -0.08 6.32
N ILE A 60 -9.72 0.30 5.14
CA ILE A 60 -8.80 1.41 4.95
C ILE A 60 -9.46 2.60 4.24
N SER A 61 -10.78 2.65 4.26
CA SER A 61 -11.51 3.73 3.58
C SER A 61 -11.09 5.11 4.06
N SER A 62 -10.95 5.29 5.37
CA SER A 62 -10.55 6.58 5.92
C SER A 62 -9.11 6.91 5.59
N VAL A 63 -8.25 5.89 5.56
CA VAL A 63 -6.84 6.07 5.20
C VAL A 63 -6.74 6.53 3.75
N VAL A 64 -7.42 5.84 2.85
CA VAL A 64 -7.39 6.19 1.43
C VAL A 64 -7.94 7.60 1.20
N ALA A 65 -9.05 7.93 1.86
CA ALA A 65 -9.62 9.27 1.75
C ALA A 65 -8.64 10.34 2.23
N SER A 66 -7.95 10.10 3.33
CA SER A 66 -6.97 11.05 3.86
C SER A 66 -5.78 11.20 2.92
N LEU A 67 -5.32 10.12 2.33
CA LEU A 67 -4.24 10.18 1.36
C LEU A 67 -4.65 11.01 0.15
N TRP A 68 -5.86 10.81 -0.34
CA TRP A 68 -6.39 11.60 -1.46
C TRP A 68 -6.50 13.09 -1.10
N ARG A 69 -6.99 13.38 0.10
CA ARG A 69 -7.10 14.79 0.53
C ARG A 69 -5.74 15.47 0.61
N ASN A 70 -4.69 14.70 0.76
CA ASN A 70 -3.33 15.22 0.80
C ASN A 70 -2.61 15.07 -0.54
N ASP A 71 -3.37 14.89 -1.61
CA ASP A 71 -2.89 14.87 -2.98
C ASP A 71 -2.00 13.69 -3.32
N TYR A 72 -2.13 12.59 -2.60
CA TYR A 72 -1.42 11.37 -2.96
C TYR A 72 -2.26 10.54 -3.92
N VAL A 73 -1.59 9.91 -4.87
CA VAL A 73 -2.23 9.02 -5.83
C VAL A 73 -2.17 7.61 -5.30
N VAL A 74 -3.34 7.04 -5.01
CA VAL A 74 -3.45 5.65 -4.58
C VAL A 74 -3.66 4.81 -5.84
N LYS A 75 -2.65 4.05 -6.24
CA LYS A 75 -2.70 3.23 -7.44
C LYS A 75 -3.55 1.99 -7.25
N ALA A 76 -3.44 1.37 -6.10
CA ALA A 76 -4.13 0.11 -5.84
C ALA A 76 -4.18 -0.16 -4.35
N THR A 77 -5.14 -0.98 -3.96
CA THR A 77 -5.22 -1.49 -2.61
C THR A 77 -5.52 -2.97 -2.69
N PHE A 78 -4.99 -3.71 -1.73
CA PHE A 78 -5.20 -5.16 -1.66
C PHE A 78 -5.48 -5.56 -0.23
N ARG A 79 -6.30 -6.58 -0.05
CA ARG A 79 -6.46 -7.18 1.26
C ARG A 79 -5.29 -8.14 1.49
N ASP A 80 -4.70 -8.06 2.66
CA ASP A 80 -3.59 -8.94 3.04
C ASP A 80 -3.98 -9.66 4.30
N GLY A 81 -4.82 -10.65 4.14
CA GLY A 81 -5.44 -11.34 5.27
C GLY A 81 -4.65 -12.50 5.82
N GLY A 82 -3.51 -12.81 5.30
CA GLY A 82 -2.75 -13.95 5.74
C GLY A 82 -3.36 -15.28 5.36
N ALA A 83 -4.49 -15.28 4.70
CA ALA A 83 -5.12 -16.50 4.23
C ALA A 83 -4.45 -16.98 2.96
N GLN A 84 -4.48 -18.30 2.77
CA GLN A 84 -3.89 -18.88 1.56
C GLN A 84 -4.56 -18.36 0.30
N SER A 85 -5.86 -18.11 0.36
CA SER A 85 -6.60 -17.56 -0.77
C SER A 85 -6.06 -16.18 -1.17
N ASP A 86 -5.64 -15.39 -0.19
CA ASP A 86 -5.08 -14.08 -0.47
C ASP A 86 -3.76 -14.18 -1.22
N ILE A 87 -2.94 -15.13 -0.83
CA ILE A 87 -1.68 -15.39 -1.53
C ILE A 87 -1.97 -15.85 -2.96
N GLN A 88 -2.98 -16.68 -3.14
CA GLN A 88 -3.37 -17.17 -4.44
C GLN A 88 -3.83 -16.02 -5.34
N ASP A 89 -4.61 -15.11 -4.80
CA ASP A 89 -5.10 -13.96 -5.56
C ASP A 89 -3.95 -13.08 -6.03
N ARG A 90 -2.97 -12.87 -5.17
CA ARG A 90 -1.79 -12.10 -5.54
C ARG A 90 -0.99 -12.78 -6.63
N TYR A 91 -0.87 -14.09 -6.54
CA TYR A 91 -0.17 -14.87 -7.54
C TYR A 91 -0.87 -14.76 -8.88
N ASP A 92 -2.17 -14.88 -8.89
CA ASP A 92 -2.97 -14.78 -10.10
C ASP A 92 -2.84 -13.41 -10.75
N LEU A 93 -2.85 -12.36 -9.94
CA LEU A 93 -2.66 -11.01 -10.44
C LEU A 93 -1.29 -10.86 -11.12
N LEU A 94 -0.26 -11.40 -10.48
CA LEU A 94 1.08 -11.34 -11.03
C LEU A 94 1.17 -12.11 -12.34
N MET A 95 0.60 -13.29 -12.39
CA MET A 95 0.63 -14.12 -13.59
C MET A 95 -0.12 -13.46 -14.74
N ASN A 96 -1.27 -12.85 -14.47
CA ASN A 96 -2.00 -12.13 -15.48
C ASN A 96 -1.19 -10.97 -16.04
N TYR A 97 -0.48 -10.29 -15.18
CA TYR A 97 0.38 -9.19 -15.59
C TYR A 97 1.52 -9.66 -16.49
N LEU A 98 2.10 -10.81 -16.16
CA LEU A 98 3.22 -11.35 -16.91
C LEU A 98 2.80 -11.98 -18.24
N ASP A 99 1.55 -12.35 -18.36
CA ASP A 99 1.01 -12.97 -19.58
C ASP A 99 0.69 -11.95 -20.68
N LEU A 100 0.93 -10.71 -20.43
CA LEU A 100 0.73 -9.71 -21.47
C LEU A 100 1.88 -9.77 -22.47
#